data_4773f3ceb6422187ea4debe1cf0440db
#
_entry.id   4773f3ceb6422187ea4debe1cf0440db
#
_cell.length_a   1.000
_cell.length_b   1.000
_cell.length_c   1.000
_cell.angle_alpha   90.00
_cell.angle_beta   90.00
_cell.angle_gamma   90.00
#
_symmetry.space_group_name_H-M   'P 1'
#
loop_
_entity.id
_entity.type
_entity.pdbx_description
1 polymer ?
#
loop_
_entity_poly.entity_id
_entity_poly.type
_entity_poly.pdbx_seq_one_letter_code
_entity_poly.pdbx_strand_id
1 'polypeptide(L)'
;MIKKIKVTEYNFSVLGIEPTVFALVSDLHDFPNEPVLDIVDNIGADAVLIPGDFIHSSSVYERGIEFLRTSSQKRPTFCSLGNHEMKFDGDIKALVKDTGAVLLDNESCVFNGINIGGLSSGYKFGQAQKRLGETPRPDIEWLEEYSKQDGYKILLSHHPEYYKPYIKDVSIDLVLSGHAHGGQIRLFGQGIISPGQGFFPRYTSGIYDGKMIVSRGIGNQFIVPRFNNPREIIVIRISGAR
;
A
#
# COMPACT_ATOMS: atom_id res chain seq x y z
N MET A 1 9.98 -21.39 11.14
CA MET A 1 9.87 -21.39 9.66
C MET A 1 9.09 -20.17 9.22
N ILE A 2 9.70 -19.24 8.46
CA ILE A 2 8.99 -18.10 7.88
C ILE A 2 7.99 -18.65 6.85
N LYS A 3 6.70 -18.37 7.02
CA LYS A 3 5.67 -18.82 6.06
C LYS A 3 5.95 -18.17 4.70
N LYS A 4 5.90 -18.95 3.63
CA LYS A 4 6.18 -18.55 2.24
C LYS A 4 5.38 -17.28 1.85
N ILE A 5 6.06 -16.29 1.30
CA ILE A 5 5.44 -15.12 0.69
C ILE A 5 5.03 -15.49 -0.73
N LYS A 6 3.78 -15.20 -1.10
CA LYS A 6 3.27 -15.38 -2.46
C LYS A 6 3.64 -14.14 -3.29
N VAL A 7 4.09 -14.36 -4.50
CA VAL A 7 4.22 -13.30 -5.51
C VAL A 7 3.02 -13.40 -6.46
N THR A 8 2.31 -12.29 -6.63
CA THR A 8 1.18 -12.16 -7.59
C THR A 8 1.53 -11.09 -8.59
N GLU A 9 1.24 -11.31 -9.87
CA GLU A 9 1.60 -10.37 -10.93
C GLU A 9 0.35 -9.83 -11.65
N TYR A 10 0.37 -8.52 -11.96
CA TYR A 10 -0.60 -7.83 -12.79
C TYR A 10 0.13 -7.07 -13.90
N ASN A 11 -0.40 -7.15 -15.12
CA ASN A 11 0.18 -6.55 -16.31
C ASN A 11 -0.80 -5.50 -16.87
N PHE A 12 -0.29 -4.30 -17.14
CA PHE A 12 -1.04 -3.21 -17.74
C PHE A 12 -0.29 -2.70 -18.98
N SER A 13 -1.05 -2.39 -20.04
CA SER A 13 -0.50 -1.75 -21.23
C SER A 13 -0.96 -0.30 -21.27
N VAL A 14 -0.02 0.63 -21.32
CA VAL A 14 -0.30 2.07 -21.25
C VAL A 14 0.48 2.76 -22.37
N LEU A 15 -0.25 3.52 -23.21
CA LEU A 15 0.36 4.23 -24.34
C LEU A 15 1.30 5.34 -23.86
N GLY A 16 2.49 5.41 -24.44
CA GLY A 16 3.44 6.51 -24.19
C GLY A 16 4.18 6.44 -22.85
N ILE A 17 4.06 5.34 -22.09
CA ILE A 17 4.78 5.11 -20.84
C ILE A 17 5.97 4.18 -21.08
N GLU A 18 7.10 4.47 -20.45
CA GLU A 18 8.25 3.57 -20.45
C GLU A 18 7.93 2.28 -19.69
N PRO A 19 8.36 1.11 -20.21
CA PRO A 19 8.19 -0.15 -19.48
C PRO A 19 8.76 -0.04 -18.07
N THR A 20 7.92 -0.31 -17.08
CA THR A 20 8.26 -0.13 -15.66
C THR A 20 7.71 -1.27 -14.82
N VAL A 21 8.53 -1.80 -13.91
CA VAL A 21 8.18 -2.87 -12.98
C VAL A 21 8.14 -2.31 -11.57
N PHE A 22 6.99 -2.36 -10.94
CA PHE A 22 6.83 -2.00 -9.53
C PHE A 22 6.68 -3.23 -8.65
N ALA A 23 7.28 -3.20 -7.46
CA ALA A 23 6.96 -4.10 -6.37
C ALA A 23 6.04 -3.38 -5.38
N LEU A 24 4.79 -3.84 -5.25
CA LEU A 24 3.87 -3.37 -4.22
C LEU A 24 4.08 -4.18 -2.95
N VAL A 25 4.51 -3.51 -1.90
CA VAL A 25 4.73 -4.05 -0.55
C VAL A 25 3.87 -3.27 0.42
N SER A 26 2.96 -3.93 1.12
CA SER A 26 2.00 -3.29 2.04
C SER A 26 2.00 -3.97 3.39
N ASP A 27 1.62 -3.22 4.42
CA ASP A 27 1.41 -3.77 5.76
C ASP A 27 2.63 -4.57 6.25
N LEU A 28 3.82 -3.98 6.18
CA LEU A 28 5.06 -4.61 6.64
C LEU A 28 5.03 -4.86 8.13
N HIS A 29 4.57 -3.87 8.89
CA HIS A 29 4.58 -3.88 10.34
C HIS A 29 5.96 -4.27 10.89
N ASP A 30 6.06 -5.34 11.70
CA ASP A 30 7.32 -5.83 12.28
C ASP A 30 7.80 -7.13 11.60
N PHE A 31 7.45 -7.37 10.34
CA PHE A 31 7.93 -8.55 9.62
C PHE A 31 9.43 -8.42 9.27
N PRO A 32 10.21 -9.50 9.33
CA PRO A 32 11.63 -9.48 8.93
C PRO A 32 11.81 -8.95 7.49
N ASN A 33 12.77 -8.03 7.31
CA ASN A 33 12.96 -7.34 6.04
C ASN A 33 13.61 -8.19 4.94
N GLU A 34 14.57 -9.05 5.32
CA GLU A 34 15.40 -9.79 4.38
C GLU A 34 14.58 -10.61 3.37
N PRO A 35 13.57 -11.42 3.79
CA PRO A 35 12.79 -12.21 2.83
C PRO A 35 11.96 -11.35 1.85
N VAL A 36 11.60 -10.13 2.26
CA VAL A 36 10.85 -9.20 1.42
C VAL A 36 11.79 -8.54 0.41
N LEU A 37 12.93 -8.05 0.89
CA LEU A 37 13.97 -7.42 0.06
C LEU A 37 14.52 -8.39 -0.97
N ASP A 38 14.80 -9.65 -0.59
CA ASP A 38 15.26 -10.69 -1.51
C ASP A 38 14.27 -10.93 -2.66
N ILE A 39 12.97 -10.96 -2.35
CA ILE A 39 11.94 -11.12 -3.39
C ILE A 39 11.89 -9.88 -4.28
N VAL A 40 11.93 -8.68 -3.72
CA VAL A 40 11.93 -7.42 -4.48
C VAL A 40 13.15 -7.34 -5.41
N ASP A 41 14.33 -7.77 -4.93
CA ASP A 41 15.56 -7.83 -5.73
C ASP A 41 15.43 -8.85 -6.88
N ASN A 42 14.90 -10.04 -6.59
CA ASN A 42 14.71 -11.11 -7.59
C ASN A 42 13.64 -10.77 -8.66
N ILE A 43 12.65 -9.94 -8.32
CA ILE A 43 11.66 -9.42 -9.29
C ILE A 43 12.33 -8.49 -10.30
N GLY A 44 13.43 -7.82 -9.92
CA GLY A 44 14.05 -6.76 -10.69
C GLY A 44 13.15 -5.53 -10.79
N ALA A 45 12.53 -5.15 -9.66
CA ALA A 45 11.66 -3.99 -9.61
C ALA A 45 12.44 -2.69 -9.81
N ASP A 46 11.91 -1.82 -10.68
CA ASP A 46 12.45 -0.48 -10.93
C ASP A 46 12.16 0.46 -9.75
N ALA A 47 11.03 0.25 -9.07
CA ALA A 47 10.69 0.97 -7.87
C ALA A 47 9.79 0.14 -6.92
N VAL A 48 9.75 0.54 -5.63
CA VAL A 48 8.87 -0.04 -4.62
C VAL A 48 7.77 0.95 -4.28
N LEU A 49 6.52 0.44 -4.22
CA LEU A 49 5.33 1.20 -3.85
C LEU A 49 4.76 0.67 -2.54
N ILE A 50 4.60 1.55 -1.54
CA ILE A 50 4.13 1.19 -0.21
C ILE A 50 2.92 2.04 0.16
N PRO A 51 1.69 1.52 0.07
CA PRO A 51 0.49 2.31 0.33
C PRO A 51 0.25 2.61 1.82
N GLY A 52 1.13 2.17 2.72
CA GLY A 52 1.07 2.44 4.16
C GLY A 52 1.28 1.21 5.04
N ASP A 53 1.21 1.44 6.34
CA ASP A 53 1.43 0.48 7.42
C ASP A 53 2.80 -0.23 7.28
N PHE A 54 3.85 0.57 6.99
CA PHE A 54 5.23 0.08 7.01
C PHE A 54 5.78 -0.05 8.43
N ILE A 55 5.22 0.66 9.43
CA ILE A 55 5.54 0.47 10.84
C ILE A 55 4.45 -0.31 11.58
N HIS A 56 4.77 -0.83 12.76
CA HIS A 56 3.81 -1.55 13.62
C HIS A 56 3.17 -0.65 14.68
N SER A 57 3.97 0.12 15.38
CA SER A 57 3.54 1.03 16.46
C SER A 57 4.65 2.02 16.79
N SER A 58 4.37 2.97 17.69
CA SER A 58 5.40 3.91 18.19
C SER A 58 6.53 3.23 18.95
N SER A 59 6.33 2.04 19.48
CA SER A 59 7.36 1.25 20.18
C SER A 59 8.01 0.17 19.30
N VAL A 60 7.49 -0.08 18.10
CA VAL A 60 7.99 -1.10 17.17
C VAL A 60 7.88 -0.54 15.74
N TYR A 61 8.86 0.23 15.32
CA TYR A 61 8.89 0.92 14.03
C TYR A 61 10.21 0.77 13.27
N GLU A 62 11.27 0.40 13.95
CA GLU A 62 12.64 0.42 13.42
C GLU A 62 12.78 -0.44 12.16
N ARG A 63 12.14 -1.61 12.13
CA ARG A 63 12.18 -2.51 10.95
C ARG A 63 11.55 -1.88 9.73
N GLY A 64 10.42 -1.20 9.88
CA GLY A 64 9.79 -0.49 8.77
C GLY A 64 10.67 0.63 8.23
N ILE A 65 11.26 1.43 9.11
CA ILE A 65 12.20 2.49 8.73
C ILE A 65 13.46 1.90 8.08
N GLU A 66 14.00 0.79 8.61
CA GLU A 66 15.15 0.12 8.01
C GLU A 66 14.81 -0.50 6.64
N PHE A 67 13.59 -1.01 6.46
CA PHE A 67 13.12 -1.46 5.14
C PHE A 67 13.14 -0.31 4.14
N LEU A 68 12.58 0.85 4.50
CA LEU A 68 12.59 2.03 3.64
C LEU A 68 14.02 2.43 3.28
N ARG A 69 14.93 2.48 4.25
CA ARG A 69 16.33 2.83 4.05
C ARG A 69 17.03 1.86 3.11
N THR A 70 16.93 0.56 3.36
CA THR A 70 17.59 -0.46 2.56
C THR A 70 17.04 -0.52 1.14
N SER A 71 15.72 -0.36 0.99
CA SER A 71 15.07 -0.33 -0.31
C SER A 71 15.48 0.91 -1.13
N SER A 72 15.45 2.10 -0.52
CA SER A 72 15.75 3.37 -1.19
C SER A 72 17.23 3.52 -1.59
N GLN A 73 18.15 2.81 -0.93
CA GLN A 73 19.56 2.73 -1.35
C GLN A 73 19.74 2.00 -2.68
N LYS A 74 18.80 1.12 -3.06
CA LYS A 74 18.90 0.28 -4.27
C LYS A 74 18.01 0.79 -5.40
N ARG A 75 16.86 1.35 -5.08
CA ARG A 75 15.86 1.82 -6.06
C ARG A 75 14.91 2.85 -5.45
N PRO A 76 14.28 3.72 -6.25
CA PRO A 76 13.24 4.61 -5.78
C PRO A 76 12.17 3.86 -4.98
N THR A 77 11.85 4.36 -3.81
CA THR A 77 10.87 3.78 -2.89
C THR A 77 9.88 4.87 -2.49
N PHE A 78 8.63 4.68 -2.86
CA PHE A 78 7.53 5.62 -2.63
C PHE A 78 6.60 5.06 -1.57
N CYS A 79 6.26 5.84 -0.57
CA CYS A 79 5.34 5.42 0.48
C CYS A 79 4.27 6.48 0.77
N SER A 80 3.10 6.03 1.18
CA SER A 80 2.02 6.86 1.74
C SER A 80 1.78 6.47 3.20
N LEU A 81 1.00 7.24 3.93
CA LEU A 81 0.72 7.00 5.34
C LEU A 81 -0.55 6.16 5.53
N GLY A 82 -0.39 5.00 6.15
CA GLY A 82 -1.49 4.20 6.67
C GLY A 82 -1.94 4.65 8.05
N ASN A 83 -2.83 3.89 8.67
CA ASN A 83 -3.34 4.24 9.99
C ASN A 83 -2.32 3.98 11.12
N HIS A 84 -1.28 3.19 10.88
CA HIS A 84 -0.21 2.97 11.84
C HIS A 84 0.73 4.15 11.92
N GLU A 85 1.12 4.71 10.80
CA GLU A 85 1.91 5.93 10.74
C GLU A 85 1.17 7.11 11.36
N MET A 86 -0.15 7.23 11.14
CA MET A 86 -0.96 8.30 11.71
C MET A 86 -1.14 8.19 13.24
N LYS A 87 -0.89 7.02 13.82
CA LYS A 87 -0.91 6.79 15.28
C LYS A 87 0.46 6.94 15.92
N PHE A 88 1.50 7.13 15.12
CA PHE A 88 2.86 7.22 15.60
C PHE A 88 3.03 8.43 16.53
N ASP A 89 3.61 8.20 17.72
CA ASP A 89 3.92 9.24 18.70
C ASP A 89 5.37 9.74 18.45
N GLY A 90 5.51 10.60 17.45
CA GLY A 90 6.77 11.16 17.00
C GLY A 90 6.65 11.75 15.59
N ASP A 91 7.77 12.24 15.05
CA ASP A 91 7.83 12.79 13.70
C ASP A 91 8.15 11.69 12.67
N ILE A 92 7.11 11.00 12.21
CA ILE A 92 7.24 9.96 11.18
C ILE A 92 7.77 10.53 9.85
N LYS A 93 7.46 11.79 9.53
CA LYS A 93 7.91 12.43 8.29
C LYS A 93 9.42 12.63 8.29
N ALA A 94 9.98 13.10 9.41
CA ALA A 94 11.42 13.22 9.57
C ALA A 94 12.11 11.85 9.48
N LEU A 95 11.56 10.82 10.13
CA LEU A 95 12.10 9.46 10.08
C LEU A 95 12.13 8.91 8.65
N VAL A 96 11.04 9.08 7.88
CA VAL A 96 11.00 8.63 6.47
C VAL A 96 11.99 9.40 5.62
N LYS A 97 12.06 10.72 5.76
CA LYS A 97 13.00 11.57 5.03
C LYS A 97 14.45 11.13 5.18
N ASP A 98 14.85 10.73 6.39
CA ASP A 98 16.21 10.27 6.69
C ASP A 98 16.54 8.90 6.06
N THR A 99 15.56 8.19 5.52
CA THR A 99 15.78 6.92 4.81
C THR A 99 16.14 7.08 3.33
N GLY A 100 15.83 8.23 2.73
CA GLY A 100 15.90 8.47 1.30
C GLY A 100 14.66 7.99 0.52
N ALA A 101 13.66 7.41 1.19
CA ALA A 101 12.37 7.11 0.57
C ALA A 101 11.54 8.39 0.35
N VAL A 102 10.70 8.38 -0.67
CA VAL A 102 9.80 9.48 -1.01
C VAL A 102 8.47 9.28 -0.30
N LEU A 103 8.20 10.12 0.69
CA LEU A 103 6.90 10.15 1.36
C LEU A 103 5.92 10.99 0.53
N LEU A 104 4.78 10.40 0.22
CA LEU A 104 3.64 11.04 -0.46
C LEU A 104 2.49 11.17 0.56
N ASP A 105 2.51 12.26 1.33
CA ASP A 105 1.48 12.56 2.34
C ASP A 105 0.51 13.61 1.78
N ASN A 106 -0.49 13.15 1.04
CA ASN A 106 -1.34 13.98 0.17
C ASN A 106 -0.46 14.80 -0.80
N GLU A 107 0.47 14.12 -1.41
CA GLU A 107 1.42 14.66 -2.38
C GLU A 107 1.55 13.70 -3.57
N SER A 108 2.13 14.19 -4.67
CA SER A 108 2.41 13.36 -5.84
C SER A 108 3.77 13.70 -6.46
N CYS A 109 4.31 12.73 -7.19
CA CYS A 109 5.53 12.90 -7.99
C CYS A 109 5.41 12.12 -9.30
N VAL A 110 6.32 12.39 -10.24
CA VAL A 110 6.39 11.67 -11.52
C VAL A 110 7.58 10.72 -11.51
N PHE A 111 7.36 9.47 -11.89
CA PHE A 111 8.40 8.47 -12.10
C PHE A 111 8.15 7.72 -13.42
N ASN A 112 9.12 7.72 -14.32
CA ASN A 112 9.05 7.11 -15.66
C ASN A 112 7.78 7.52 -16.45
N GLY A 113 7.37 8.80 -16.35
CA GLY A 113 6.15 9.30 -16.99
C GLY A 113 4.84 8.92 -16.31
N ILE A 114 4.90 8.22 -15.19
CA ILE A 114 3.75 7.83 -14.37
C ILE A 114 3.61 8.80 -13.21
N ASN A 115 2.41 9.33 -13.00
CA ASN A 115 2.11 10.19 -11.87
C ASN A 115 1.72 9.33 -10.67
N ILE A 116 2.55 9.32 -9.62
CA ILE A 116 2.33 8.55 -8.40
C ILE A 116 1.85 9.49 -7.31
N GLY A 117 0.64 9.28 -6.80
CA GLY A 117 0.07 10.03 -5.69
C GLY A 117 -0.09 9.19 -4.44
N GLY A 118 -0.02 9.80 -3.27
CA GLY A 118 -0.26 9.16 -1.98
C GLY A 118 -1.40 9.84 -1.24
N LEU A 119 -2.53 9.12 -1.09
CA LEU A 119 -3.65 9.54 -0.26
C LEU A 119 -3.47 8.98 1.14
N SER A 120 -3.04 9.83 2.05
CA SER A 120 -2.81 9.44 3.44
C SER A 120 -4.10 9.06 4.17
N SER A 121 -3.96 8.22 5.18
CA SER A 121 -5.07 7.85 6.06
C SER A 121 -5.71 9.09 6.67
N GLY A 122 -7.04 9.12 6.74
CA GLY A 122 -7.79 10.23 7.35
C GLY A 122 -7.71 10.30 8.88
N TYR A 123 -6.96 9.41 9.52
CA TYR A 123 -6.68 9.51 10.95
C TYR A 123 -5.81 10.73 11.24
N LYS A 124 -6.07 11.40 12.36
CA LYS A 124 -5.16 12.42 12.87
C LYS A 124 -4.02 11.76 13.64
N PHE A 125 -2.84 12.38 13.62
CA PHE A 125 -1.70 11.90 14.39
C PHE A 125 -2.07 11.69 15.88
N GLY A 126 -1.64 10.55 16.43
CA GLY A 126 -1.98 10.15 17.80
C GLY A 126 -3.41 9.63 18.00
N GLN A 127 -4.25 9.62 16.97
CA GLN A 127 -5.63 9.15 17.08
C GLN A 127 -5.73 7.63 17.04
N ALA A 128 -6.22 7.02 18.11
CA ALA A 128 -6.52 5.59 18.13
C ALA A 128 -7.75 5.26 17.25
N GLN A 129 -7.72 4.11 16.61
CA GLN A 129 -8.90 3.56 15.93
C GLN A 129 -9.97 3.22 16.97
N LYS A 130 -11.15 3.83 16.85
CA LYS A 130 -12.19 3.72 17.88
C LYS A 130 -13.04 2.47 17.75
N ARG A 131 -13.37 2.05 16.52
CA ARG A 131 -14.29 0.92 16.27
C ARG A 131 -13.90 0.14 15.02
N LEU A 132 -14.21 -1.16 15.02
CA LEU A 132 -14.14 -1.98 13.84
C LEU A 132 -15.16 -1.51 12.78
N GLY A 133 -14.72 -1.34 11.54
CA GLY A 133 -15.59 -0.89 10.44
C GLY A 133 -15.72 0.63 10.30
N GLU A 134 -15.02 1.42 11.14
CA GLU A 134 -14.98 2.88 11.00
C GLU A 134 -13.61 3.35 10.52
N THR A 135 -13.61 4.11 9.42
CA THR A 135 -12.40 4.73 8.87
C THR A 135 -12.66 6.21 8.64
N PRO A 136 -11.86 7.11 9.22
CA PRO A 136 -12.00 8.55 9.02
C PRO A 136 -11.86 8.94 7.54
N ARG A 137 -12.57 9.98 7.13
CA ARG A 137 -12.55 10.51 5.77
C ARG A 137 -11.13 10.99 5.39
N PRO A 138 -10.61 10.61 4.20
CA PRO A 138 -9.34 11.12 3.71
C PRO A 138 -9.46 12.57 3.21
N ASP A 139 -8.33 13.15 2.78
CA ASP A 139 -8.29 14.46 2.13
C ASP A 139 -8.89 14.38 0.72
N ILE A 140 -10.18 14.77 0.61
CA ILE A 140 -10.90 14.71 -0.66
C ILE A 140 -10.52 15.88 -1.58
N GLU A 141 -10.19 17.02 -1.02
CA GLU A 141 -9.81 18.21 -1.80
C GLU A 141 -8.51 17.91 -2.56
N TRP A 142 -7.52 17.36 -1.87
CA TRP A 142 -6.31 16.91 -2.52
C TRP A 142 -6.56 15.81 -3.57
N LEU A 143 -7.41 14.84 -3.27
CA LEU A 143 -7.74 13.75 -4.20
C LEU A 143 -8.37 14.28 -5.50
N GLU A 144 -9.28 15.24 -5.38
CA GLU A 144 -9.92 15.89 -6.53
C GLU A 144 -8.90 16.66 -7.37
N GLU A 145 -7.99 17.43 -6.74
CA GLU A 145 -6.90 18.12 -7.46
C GLU A 145 -5.94 17.14 -8.13
N TYR A 146 -5.53 16.09 -7.44
CA TYR A 146 -4.68 15.04 -8.02
C TYR A 146 -5.35 14.37 -9.22
N SER A 147 -6.65 14.11 -9.15
CA SER A 147 -7.39 13.46 -10.23
C SER A 147 -7.43 14.28 -11.55
N LYS A 148 -7.28 15.59 -11.46
CA LYS A 148 -7.26 16.52 -12.61
C LYS A 148 -5.90 16.59 -13.31
N GLN A 149 -4.84 16.06 -12.70
CA GLN A 149 -3.51 16.05 -13.30
C GLN A 149 -3.49 15.16 -14.56
N ASP A 150 -2.66 15.54 -15.52
CA ASP A 150 -2.50 14.80 -16.77
C ASP A 150 -1.68 13.51 -16.58
N GLY A 151 -1.77 12.59 -17.54
CA GLY A 151 -1.00 11.37 -17.61
C GLY A 151 -1.61 10.19 -16.83
N TYR A 152 -0.89 9.07 -16.85
CA TYR A 152 -1.30 7.85 -16.14
C TYR A 152 -1.06 7.99 -14.63
N LYS A 153 -2.11 7.80 -13.85
CA LYS A 153 -2.13 8.05 -12.40
C LYS A 153 -2.21 6.77 -11.59
N ILE A 154 -1.22 6.53 -10.74
CA ILE A 154 -1.23 5.49 -9.70
C ILE A 154 -1.44 6.15 -8.35
N LEU A 155 -2.48 5.74 -7.63
CA LEU A 155 -2.78 6.23 -6.29
C LEU A 155 -2.43 5.19 -5.23
N LEU A 156 -1.53 5.51 -4.32
CA LEU A 156 -1.31 4.78 -3.09
C LEU A 156 -2.36 5.19 -2.07
N SER A 157 -3.29 4.31 -1.75
CA SER A 157 -4.37 4.57 -0.78
C SER A 157 -4.50 3.37 0.14
N HIS A 158 -4.03 3.51 1.38
CA HIS A 158 -3.95 2.39 2.31
C HIS A 158 -5.29 1.68 2.53
N HIS A 159 -6.37 2.44 2.67
CA HIS A 159 -7.71 1.97 3.01
C HIS A 159 -8.54 1.60 1.77
N PRO A 160 -8.76 0.30 1.46
CA PRO A 160 -9.58 -0.09 0.30
C PRO A 160 -11.05 0.31 0.42
N GLU A 161 -11.55 0.55 1.63
CA GLU A 161 -12.90 1.07 1.87
C GLU A 161 -13.11 2.50 1.38
N TYR A 162 -12.03 3.27 1.13
CA TYR A 162 -12.13 4.58 0.46
C TYR A 162 -12.53 4.49 -1.00
N TYR A 163 -12.34 3.33 -1.62
CA TYR A 163 -12.54 3.16 -3.05
C TYR A 163 -13.96 3.55 -3.47
N LYS A 164 -14.99 2.92 -2.89
CA LYS A 164 -16.37 3.13 -3.31
C LYS A 164 -16.89 4.57 -3.06
N PRO A 165 -16.69 5.16 -1.88
CA PRO A 165 -17.24 6.48 -1.59
C PRO A 165 -16.45 7.65 -2.17
N TYR A 166 -15.15 7.49 -2.48
CA TYR A 166 -14.30 8.63 -2.81
C TYR A 166 -13.49 8.49 -4.09
N ILE A 167 -13.04 7.24 -4.44
CA ILE A 167 -12.02 7.06 -5.48
C ILE A 167 -12.61 6.49 -6.78
N LYS A 168 -13.66 5.69 -6.70
CA LYS A 168 -14.18 4.93 -7.85
C LYS A 168 -14.48 5.81 -9.06
N ASP A 169 -15.12 6.94 -8.82
CA ASP A 169 -15.69 7.80 -9.85
C ASP A 169 -14.78 9.00 -10.21
N VAL A 170 -13.58 9.08 -9.63
CA VAL A 170 -12.58 10.10 -10.01
C VAL A 170 -11.58 9.55 -11.03
N SER A 171 -10.93 10.45 -11.78
CA SER A 171 -9.99 10.11 -12.88
C SER A 171 -8.65 9.64 -12.34
N ILE A 172 -8.61 8.41 -11.81
CA ILE A 172 -7.40 7.68 -11.40
C ILE A 172 -7.36 6.39 -12.20
N ASP A 173 -6.20 5.98 -12.70
CA ASP A 173 -6.06 4.80 -13.55
C ASP A 173 -5.86 3.52 -12.73
N LEU A 174 -5.04 3.57 -11.68
CA LEU A 174 -4.75 2.44 -10.82
C LEU A 174 -4.67 2.85 -9.35
N VAL A 175 -5.32 2.10 -8.48
CA VAL A 175 -5.31 2.30 -7.02
C VAL A 175 -4.65 1.11 -6.35
N LEU A 176 -3.72 1.35 -5.44
CA LEU A 176 -2.98 0.33 -4.70
C LEU A 176 -3.29 0.46 -3.22
N SER A 177 -3.84 -0.61 -2.63
CA SER A 177 -4.29 -0.61 -1.24
C SER A 177 -3.75 -1.79 -0.44
N GLY A 178 -3.68 -1.60 0.87
CA GLY A 178 -3.39 -2.60 1.88
C GLY A 178 -4.52 -2.77 2.88
N HIS A 179 -4.20 -2.66 4.20
CA HIS A 179 -5.10 -2.58 5.34
C HIS A 179 -5.97 -3.81 5.61
N ALA A 180 -6.47 -4.46 4.57
CA ALA A 180 -7.44 -5.55 4.69
C ALA A 180 -6.81 -6.87 5.18
N HIS A 181 -5.48 -7.00 5.18
CA HIS A 181 -4.76 -8.22 5.55
C HIS A 181 -5.34 -9.50 4.92
N GLY A 182 -5.85 -9.40 3.68
CA GLY A 182 -6.50 -10.51 2.99
C GLY A 182 -7.81 -10.99 3.63
N GLY A 183 -8.37 -10.23 4.58
CA GLY A 183 -9.52 -10.63 5.38
C GLY A 183 -9.18 -11.68 6.43
N GLN A 184 -7.93 -11.73 6.87
CA GLN A 184 -7.31 -12.52 7.94
C GLN A 184 -7.51 -14.05 7.81
N ILE A 185 -8.73 -14.54 7.84
CA ILE A 185 -9.14 -15.92 7.56
C ILE A 185 -9.83 -15.94 6.21
N ARG A 186 -9.45 -16.88 5.33
CA ARG A 186 -10.08 -17.02 4.02
C ARG A 186 -10.75 -18.38 3.87
N LEU A 187 -12.05 -18.34 3.57
CA LEU A 187 -12.86 -19.51 3.26
C LEU A 187 -13.46 -19.35 1.87
N PHE A 188 -13.29 -20.34 1.00
CA PHE A 188 -13.79 -20.32 -0.38
C PHE A 188 -13.43 -19.06 -1.17
N GLY A 189 -12.23 -18.49 -0.91
CA GLY A 189 -11.79 -17.26 -1.56
C GLY A 189 -12.26 -15.95 -0.90
N GLN A 190 -13.20 -16.00 0.06
CA GLN A 190 -13.71 -14.87 0.79
C GLN A 190 -12.93 -14.61 2.08
N GLY A 191 -12.53 -13.37 2.34
CA GLY A 191 -12.00 -12.94 3.63
C GLY A 191 -13.11 -12.78 4.65
N ILE A 192 -12.83 -13.12 5.92
CA ILE A 192 -13.87 -13.16 6.96
C ILE A 192 -13.91 -11.88 7.79
N ILE A 193 -12.75 -11.27 8.07
CA ILE A 193 -12.67 -10.07 8.91
C ILE A 193 -11.54 -9.14 8.46
N SER A 194 -11.83 -7.86 8.38
CA SER A 194 -10.84 -6.83 8.03
C SER A 194 -11.03 -5.58 8.90
N PRO A 195 -9.93 -4.90 9.29
CA PRO A 195 -10.03 -3.53 9.79
C PRO A 195 -10.78 -2.66 8.79
N GLY A 196 -11.42 -1.60 9.25
CA GLY A 196 -12.14 -0.64 8.39
C GLY A 196 -13.42 -1.16 7.72
N GLN A 197 -13.55 -2.48 7.53
CA GLN A 197 -14.71 -3.09 6.85
C GLN A 197 -15.51 -4.06 7.72
N GLY A 198 -14.96 -4.53 8.87
CA GLY A 198 -15.64 -5.45 9.76
C GLY A 198 -15.70 -6.89 9.25
N PHE A 199 -16.84 -7.56 9.49
CA PHE A 199 -17.09 -8.95 9.06
C PHE A 199 -17.55 -9.03 7.61
N PHE A 200 -17.13 -10.08 6.90
CA PHE A 200 -17.40 -10.32 5.48
C PHE A 200 -17.03 -9.11 4.60
N PRO A 201 -15.79 -8.63 4.71
CA PRO A 201 -15.33 -7.43 4.01
C PRO A 201 -15.40 -7.62 2.50
N ARG A 202 -15.77 -6.55 1.79
CA ARG A 202 -15.88 -6.56 0.33
C ARG A 202 -14.51 -6.59 -0.34
N TYR A 203 -13.55 -5.81 0.17
CA TYR A 203 -12.26 -5.61 -0.44
C TYR A 203 -11.17 -6.27 0.42
N THR A 204 -10.67 -7.43 0.00
CA THR A 204 -9.71 -8.19 0.81
C THR A 204 -8.43 -8.54 0.09
N SER A 205 -8.49 -8.84 -1.19
CA SER A 205 -7.31 -9.12 -2.03
C SER A 205 -7.71 -9.23 -3.50
N GLY A 206 -6.78 -8.94 -4.40
CA GLY A 206 -7.00 -9.04 -5.84
C GLY A 206 -7.36 -7.71 -6.47
N ILE A 207 -7.84 -7.75 -7.72
CA ILE A 207 -8.22 -6.55 -8.46
C ILE A 207 -9.74 -6.36 -8.46
N TYR A 208 -10.19 -5.12 -8.29
CA TYR A 208 -11.59 -4.71 -8.28
C TYR A 208 -11.84 -3.66 -9.35
N ASP A 209 -12.90 -3.85 -10.11
CA ASP A 209 -13.35 -2.98 -11.22
C ASP A 209 -12.22 -2.71 -12.26
N GLY A 210 -11.21 -3.59 -12.36
CA GLY A 210 -10.03 -3.40 -13.19
C GLY A 210 -9.10 -2.25 -12.77
N LYS A 211 -9.41 -1.57 -11.65
CA LYS A 211 -8.81 -0.30 -11.24
C LYS A 211 -8.13 -0.34 -9.87
N MET A 212 -8.67 -1.07 -8.90
CA MET A 212 -8.08 -1.13 -7.55
C MET A 212 -7.49 -2.50 -7.25
N ILE A 213 -6.21 -2.54 -6.91
CA ILE A 213 -5.52 -3.74 -6.41
C ILE A 213 -5.44 -3.65 -4.89
N VAL A 214 -5.90 -4.69 -4.20
CA VAL A 214 -5.77 -4.83 -2.74
C VAL A 214 -4.79 -5.94 -2.42
N SER A 215 -3.71 -5.58 -1.74
CA SER A 215 -2.69 -6.52 -1.24
C SER A 215 -3.18 -7.23 0.02
N ARG A 216 -2.75 -8.48 0.19
CA ARG A 216 -2.93 -9.21 1.47
C ARG A 216 -1.95 -8.75 2.54
N GLY A 217 -0.97 -7.93 2.17
CA GLY A 217 0.06 -7.45 3.07
C GLY A 217 1.04 -8.52 3.55
N ILE A 218 2.11 -8.07 4.17
CA ILE A 218 3.24 -8.89 4.64
C ILE A 218 3.10 -9.24 6.12
N GLY A 219 2.89 -8.26 6.97
CA GLY A 219 2.80 -8.44 8.40
C GLY A 219 1.51 -9.09 8.88
N ASN A 220 1.39 -9.21 10.18
CA ASN A 220 0.16 -9.63 10.85
C ASN A 220 -0.02 -8.81 12.11
N GLN A 221 -1.14 -8.14 12.23
CA GLN A 221 -1.46 -7.27 13.36
C GLN A 221 -2.54 -7.82 14.27
N PHE A 222 -3.33 -8.76 13.75
CA PHE A 222 -4.44 -9.30 14.51
C PHE A 222 -3.96 -10.40 15.48
N ILE A 223 -4.61 -10.48 16.64
CA ILE A 223 -4.55 -11.63 17.54
C ILE A 223 -4.96 -12.90 16.80
N VAL A 224 -5.87 -12.77 15.83
CA VAL A 224 -6.30 -13.88 14.97
C VAL A 224 -5.22 -14.20 13.95
N PRO A 225 -4.71 -15.44 13.87
CA PRO A 225 -3.69 -15.81 12.88
C PRO A 225 -4.26 -15.85 11.48
N ARG A 226 -3.39 -15.64 10.46
CA ARG A 226 -3.76 -15.85 9.06
C ARG A 226 -4.04 -17.33 8.79
N PHE A 227 -5.22 -17.62 8.26
CA PHE A 227 -5.62 -18.98 7.85
C PHE A 227 -6.03 -18.97 6.37
N ASN A 228 -5.47 -19.89 5.56
CA ASN A 228 -5.61 -19.92 4.09
C ASN A 228 -5.31 -18.56 3.41
N ASN A 229 -4.48 -17.74 4.02
CA ASN A 229 -4.23 -16.37 3.66
C ASN A 229 -2.72 -16.11 3.66
N PRO A 230 -2.01 -16.48 2.59
CA PRO A 230 -0.58 -16.25 2.47
C PRO A 230 -0.26 -14.76 2.45
N ARG A 231 0.92 -14.39 2.97
CA ARG A 231 1.54 -13.09 2.76
C ARG A 231 1.75 -12.86 1.26
N GLU A 232 1.73 -11.61 0.84
CA GLU A 232 1.76 -11.31 -0.60
C GLU A 232 2.63 -10.09 -0.91
N ILE A 233 3.48 -10.24 -1.93
CA ILE A 233 4.09 -9.14 -2.68
C ILE A 233 3.43 -9.14 -4.05
N ILE A 234 3.06 -7.96 -4.55
CA ILE A 234 2.44 -7.84 -5.85
C ILE A 234 3.42 -7.18 -6.82
N VAL A 235 3.60 -7.78 -7.98
CA VAL A 235 4.35 -7.23 -9.10
C VAL A 235 3.37 -6.54 -10.04
N ILE A 236 3.65 -5.29 -10.35
CA ILE A 236 2.87 -4.52 -11.33
C ILE A 236 3.81 -4.21 -12.49
N ARG A 237 3.51 -4.78 -13.67
CA ARG A 237 4.25 -4.48 -14.89
C ARG A 237 3.44 -3.54 -15.75
N ILE A 238 4.01 -2.40 -16.05
CA ILE A 238 3.47 -1.46 -17.03
C ILE A 238 4.31 -1.58 -18.28
N SER A 239 3.69 -1.99 -19.37
CA SER A 239 4.32 -2.04 -20.69
C SER A 239 3.88 -0.84 -21.52
N GLY A 240 4.81 -0.21 -22.23
CA GLY A 240 4.47 0.78 -23.23
C GLY A 240 3.69 0.10 -24.38
N ALA A 241 2.46 0.51 -24.61
CA ALA A 241 1.78 0.17 -25.86
C ALA A 241 2.40 1.02 -27.00
N ARG A 242 2.65 0.40 -28.16
CA ARG A 242 3.07 1.10 -29.38
C ARG A 242 1.88 1.61 -30.15
#